data_c633ec501b33b6bfc95e6019803b2fa6
#
_entry.id   c633ec501b33b6bfc95e6019803b2fa6
#
_cell.length_a   1.000
_cell.length_b   1.000
_cell.length_c   1.000
_cell.angle_alpha   90.00
_cell.angle_beta   90.00
_cell.angle_gamma   90.00
#
_symmetry.space_group_name_H-M   'P 1'
#
loop_
_entity.id
_entity.type
_entity.pdbx_description
1 polymer ?
#
loop_
_entity_poly.entity_id
_entity_poly.type
_entity_poly.pdbx_seq_one_letter_code
_entity_poly.pdbx_strand_id
1 'polypeptide(L)'
;MRPWTALVASTALAVSLIAVPTGAAQAHQPVRLTSADRTPAQGPLLVDGTISFAVYATVREGNTRGCRVGMKAGQRLDIQLLINDRPPANRLSNAQLPLVTIIDPAGRRTSLVIDERTPFYEPYSQTAYLYLARWETTARNGTYQVIVTGRDNTKVPVVVGVGYREVPGEVRD
;
A
#
# COMPACT_ATOMS: atom_id res chain seq x y z
N MET A 1 68.77 47.93 -14.38
CA MET A 1 67.77 47.49 -13.35
C MET A 1 66.51 47.09 -14.08
N ARG A 2 66.19 45.80 -14.11
CA ARG A 2 64.95 45.26 -14.72
C ARG A 2 64.04 44.71 -13.58
N PRO A 3 62.81 45.12 -13.48
CA PRO A 3 61.92 44.47 -12.50
C PRO A 3 61.34 43.14 -13.05
N TRP A 4 61.40 42.11 -12.25
CA TRP A 4 60.73 40.84 -12.51
C TRP A 4 59.23 40.93 -12.11
N THR A 5 58.38 40.75 -13.09
CA THR A 5 56.96 40.57 -12.86
C THR A 5 56.65 39.06 -12.58
N ALA A 6 56.27 38.78 -11.38
CA ALA A 6 55.77 37.42 -10.98
C ALA A 6 54.35 37.22 -11.47
N LEU A 7 54.14 36.20 -12.32
CA LEU A 7 52.84 35.78 -12.79
C LEU A 7 52.25 34.81 -11.73
N VAL A 8 51.17 35.20 -11.06
CA VAL A 8 50.42 34.32 -10.15
C VAL A 8 49.35 33.61 -10.96
N ALA A 9 49.51 32.31 -11.17
CA ALA A 9 48.52 31.46 -11.81
C ALA A 9 47.50 31.02 -10.76
N SER A 10 46.27 31.53 -10.82
CA SER A 10 45.16 31.10 -9.99
C SER A 10 44.47 29.88 -10.62
N THR A 11 44.65 28.71 -10.01
CA THR A 11 43.96 27.48 -10.42
C THR A 11 42.57 27.46 -9.77
N ALA A 12 41.54 27.69 -10.57
CA ALA A 12 40.15 27.55 -10.14
C ALA A 12 39.77 26.07 -10.12
N LEU A 13 39.55 25.52 -8.93
CA LEU A 13 39.05 24.15 -8.75
C LEU A 13 37.52 24.15 -8.96
N ALA A 14 37.06 23.64 -10.11
CA ALA A 14 35.64 23.47 -10.39
C ALA A 14 35.13 22.21 -9.66
N VAL A 15 34.40 22.40 -8.57
CA VAL A 15 33.67 21.33 -7.89
C VAL A 15 32.38 21.08 -8.65
N SER A 16 32.33 19.99 -9.44
CA SER A 16 31.10 19.53 -10.08
C SER A 16 30.19 18.89 -9.01
N LEU A 17 29.12 19.60 -8.61
CA LEU A 17 28.05 18.99 -7.84
C LEU A 17 27.30 17.98 -8.72
N ILE A 18 27.51 16.69 -8.49
CA ILE A 18 26.67 15.65 -9.06
C ILE A 18 25.36 15.69 -8.29
N ALA A 19 24.32 16.26 -8.88
CA ALA A 19 22.96 16.15 -8.36
C ALA A 19 22.49 14.70 -8.52
N VAL A 20 22.57 13.92 -7.45
CA VAL A 20 21.92 12.59 -7.37
C VAL A 20 20.42 12.87 -7.32
N PRO A 21 19.61 12.38 -8.29
CA PRO A 21 18.17 12.49 -8.17
C PRO A 21 17.73 11.68 -6.96
N THR A 22 17.34 12.35 -5.87
CA THR A 22 16.64 11.74 -4.77
C THR A 22 15.24 11.39 -5.26
N GLY A 23 15.08 10.21 -5.87
CA GLY A 23 13.77 9.64 -6.12
C GLY A 23 13.03 9.63 -4.79
N ALA A 24 11.89 10.32 -4.71
CA ALA A 24 11.03 10.25 -3.56
C ALA A 24 10.74 8.76 -3.29
N ALA A 25 11.17 8.25 -2.15
CA ALA A 25 10.83 6.90 -1.71
C ALA A 25 9.30 6.90 -1.53
N GLN A 26 8.59 6.35 -2.51
CA GLN A 26 7.15 6.19 -2.46
C GLN A 26 6.90 4.96 -1.59
N ALA A 27 6.60 5.17 -0.32
CA ALA A 27 6.48 4.13 0.69
C ALA A 27 5.49 3.00 0.32
N HIS A 28 4.44 3.32 -0.46
CA HIS A 28 3.45 2.35 -0.95
C HIS A 28 3.00 2.73 -2.35
N GLN A 29 2.98 1.76 -3.27
CA GLN A 29 2.43 1.98 -4.60
C GLN A 29 0.90 2.00 -4.54
N PRO A 30 0.23 3.12 -4.94
CA PRO A 30 -1.21 3.23 -4.84
C PRO A 30 -1.93 2.42 -5.94
N VAL A 31 -2.93 1.64 -5.54
CA VAL A 31 -3.85 0.91 -6.43
C VAL A 31 -5.28 1.29 -6.02
N ARG A 32 -6.11 1.71 -6.98
CA ARG A 32 -7.47 2.15 -6.69
C ARG A 32 -8.48 1.18 -7.27
N LEU A 33 -9.28 0.56 -6.40
CA LEU A 33 -10.41 -0.27 -6.82
C LEU A 33 -11.62 0.60 -7.13
N THR A 34 -12.24 0.33 -8.26
CA THR A 34 -13.40 1.05 -8.80
C THR A 34 -14.70 0.28 -8.57
N SER A 35 -15.81 0.81 -9.04
CA SER A 35 -17.10 0.10 -9.02
C SER A 35 -17.15 -1.10 -9.98
N ALA A 36 -16.21 -1.23 -10.92
CA ALA A 36 -16.08 -2.38 -11.81
C ALA A 36 -15.41 -3.57 -11.10
N ASP A 37 -14.54 -3.33 -10.13
CA ASP A 37 -13.73 -4.35 -9.42
C ASP A 37 -14.53 -5.05 -8.31
N ARG A 38 -15.71 -5.58 -8.65
CA ARG A 38 -16.65 -6.16 -7.67
C ARG A 38 -16.18 -7.49 -7.11
N THR A 39 -15.38 -8.21 -7.88
CA THR A 39 -14.81 -9.51 -7.52
C THR A 39 -13.31 -9.51 -7.75
N PRO A 40 -12.54 -10.40 -7.13
CA PRO A 40 -11.11 -10.51 -7.40
C PRO A 40 -10.78 -10.76 -8.87
N ALA A 41 -11.64 -11.51 -9.58
CA ALA A 41 -11.44 -11.79 -11.00
C ALA A 41 -11.61 -10.56 -11.91
N GLN A 42 -12.40 -9.58 -11.47
CA GLN A 42 -12.64 -8.33 -12.17
C GLN A 42 -11.64 -7.23 -11.77
N GLY A 43 -10.97 -7.41 -10.65
CA GLY A 43 -10.02 -6.43 -10.13
C GLY A 43 -8.57 -6.73 -10.53
N PRO A 44 -7.67 -5.79 -10.25
CA PRO A 44 -6.28 -5.88 -10.66
C PRO A 44 -5.53 -7.04 -9.97
N LEU A 45 -4.47 -7.50 -10.64
CA LEU A 45 -3.49 -8.43 -10.11
C LEU A 45 -2.23 -7.67 -9.68
N LEU A 46 -1.92 -7.70 -8.39
CA LEU A 46 -0.62 -7.32 -7.86
C LEU A 46 0.33 -8.50 -8.11
N VAL A 47 1.24 -8.36 -9.08
CA VAL A 47 2.01 -9.50 -9.61
C VAL A 47 2.95 -10.12 -8.58
N ASP A 48 3.53 -9.29 -7.70
CA ASP A 48 4.38 -9.71 -6.59
C ASP A 48 3.84 -9.10 -5.28
N GLY A 49 3.15 -9.89 -4.47
CA GLY A 49 2.56 -9.47 -3.21
C GLY A 49 3.57 -9.22 -2.08
N THR A 50 4.86 -9.38 -2.30
CA THR A 50 5.90 -8.92 -1.35
C THR A 50 6.15 -7.41 -1.49
N ILE A 51 5.79 -6.82 -2.63
CA ILE A 51 5.94 -5.39 -2.88
C ILE A 51 4.85 -4.62 -2.16
N SER A 52 5.21 -3.45 -1.65
CA SER A 52 4.35 -2.60 -0.85
C SER A 52 3.32 -1.86 -1.71
N PHE A 53 2.06 -2.27 -1.61
CA PHE A 53 0.92 -1.62 -2.26
C PHE A 53 -0.07 -1.07 -1.23
N ALA A 54 -0.61 0.11 -1.52
CA ALA A 54 -1.78 0.65 -0.83
C ALA A 54 -3.01 0.51 -1.74
N VAL A 55 -3.86 -0.48 -1.46
CA VAL A 55 -5.06 -0.76 -2.24
C VAL A 55 -6.24 0.00 -1.64
N TYR A 56 -6.68 1.04 -2.33
CA TYR A 56 -7.79 1.90 -1.93
C TYR A 56 -9.13 1.35 -2.41
N ALA A 57 -10.08 1.22 -1.51
CA ALA A 57 -11.44 0.83 -1.83
C ALA A 57 -12.45 1.69 -1.06
N THR A 58 -13.64 1.88 -1.62
CA THR A 58 -14.77 2.48 -0.92
C THR A 58 -15.95 1.51 -1.04
N VAL A 59 -16.49 1.10 0.08
CA VAL A 59 -17.62 0.15 0.15
C VAL A 59 -18.69 0.64 1.11
N ARG A 60 -19.91 0.14 0.90
CA ARG A 60 -21.06 0.20 1.82
C ARG A 60 -21.75 -1.14 1.78
N GLU A 61 -22.74 -1.36 2.63
CA GLU A 61 -23.57 -2.57 2.62
C GLU A 61 -24.04 -2.92 1.20
N GLY A 62 -23.99 -4.20 0.86
CA GLY A 62 -24.29 -4.73 -0.47
C GLY A 62 -23.22 -4.51 -1.54
N ASN A 63 -22.10 -3.86 -1.19
CA ASN A 63 -20.98 -3.67 -2.13
C ASN A 63 -19.75 -4.48 -1.72
N THR A 64 -19.06 -5.01 -2.75
CA THR A 64 -17.75 -5.63 -2.61
C THR A 64 -16.75 -4.96 -3.56
N ARG A 65 -15.46 -5.06 -3.21
CA ARG A 65 -14.33 -4.77 -4.08
C ARG A 65 -13.31 -5.88 -3.92
N GLY A 66 -12.65 -6.25 -5.01
CA GLY A 66 -11.68 -7.33 -4.97
C GLY A 66 -10.44 -7.04 -5.80
N CYS A 67 -9.33 -7.67 -5.41
CA CYS A 67 -8.10 -7.72 -6.19
C CYS A 67 -7.44 -9.10 -6.03
N ARG A 68 -6.40 -9.34 -6.81
CA ARG A 68 -5.60 -10.56 -6.77
C ARG A 68 -4.17 -10.23 -6.37
N VAL A 69 -3.52 -11.17 -5.67
CA VAL A 69 -2.15 -11.01 -5.19
C VAL A 69 -1.35 -12.25 -5.55
N GLY A 70 -0.35 -12.12 -6.41
CA GLY A 70 0.55 -13.20 -6.80
C GLY A 70 1.61 -13.44 -5.74
N MET A 71 1.81 -14.71 -5.36
CA MET A 71 2.80 -15.12 -4.36
C MET A 71 3.56 -16.36 -4.80
N LYS A 72 4.82 -16.48 -4.38
CA LYS A 72 5.60 -17.71 -4.47
C LYS A 72 5.62 -18.42 -3.13
N ALA A 73 5.77 -19.74 -3.15
CA ALA A 73 5.87 -20.53 -1.92
C ALA A 73 7.03 -20.03 -1.05
N GLY A 74 6.78 -19.96 0.26
CA GLY A 74 7.78 -19.54 1.25
C GLY A 74 7.95 -18.02 1.42
N GLN A 75 7.35 -17.20 0.56
CA GLN A 75 7.34 -15.74 0.75
C GLN A 75 6.46 -15.34 1.92
N ARG A 76 6.79 -14.23 2.58
CA ARG A 76 5.90 -13.60 3.54
C ARG A 76 4.80 -12.84 2.80
N LEU A 77 3.54 -13.17 3.09
CA LEU A 77 2.39 -12.38 2.70
C LEU A 77 1.92 -11.56 3.89
N ASP A 78 1.89 -10.25 3.72
CA ASP A 78 1.54 -9.26 4.72
C ASP A 78 0.30 -8.48 4.24
N ILE A 79 -0.78 -8.52 5.00
CA ILE A 79 -2.04 -7.82 4.67
C ILE A 79 -2.48 -7.00 5.89
N GLN A 80 -2.78 -5.74 5.66
CA GLN A 80 -3.19 -4.79 6.69
C GLN A 80 -4.49 -4.12 6.28
N LEU A 81 -5.33 -3.77 7.25
CA LEU A 81 -6.55 -2.99 7.03
C LEU A 81 -6.44 -1.66 7.77
N LEU A 82 -6.64 -0.57 7.04
CA LEU A 82 -6.65 0.77 7.60
C LEU A 82 -7.92 1.52 7.15
N ILE A 83 -8.33 2.48 7.99
CA ILE A 83 -9.31 3.52 7.64
C ILE A 83 -8.72 4.90 7.91
N ASN A 84 -9.31 5.93 7.29
CA ASN A 84 -8.96 7.30 7.66
C ASN A 84 -9.42 7.57 9.09
N ASP A 85 -8.55 8.20 9.90
CA ASP A 85 -8.89 8.62 11.27
C ASP A 85 -9.71 9.92 11.26
N ARG A 86 -10.91 9.84 10.68
CA ARG A 86 -11.89 10.95 10.65
C ARG A 86 -13.32 10.42 10.54
N PRO A 87 -14.29 11.18 11.04
CA PRO A 87 -15.70 10.84 10.87
C PRO A 87 -16.11 10.73 9.39
N PRO A 88 -17.04 9.83 9.05
CA PRO A 88 -17.75 8.92 9.96
C PRO A 88 -16.96 7.64 10.28
N ALA A 89 -15.92 7.28 9.48
CA ALA A 89 -15.26 5.99 9.53
C ALA A 89 -14.69 5.64 10.93
N ASN A 90 -14.00 6.58 11.59
CA ASN A 90 -13.40 6.33 12.89
C ASN A 90 -14.39 6.19 14.06
N ARG A 91 -15.69 6.50 13.84
CA ARG A 91 -16.76 6.37 14.85
C ARG A 91 -17.58 5.09 14.71
N LEU A 92 -17.41 4.35 13.61
CA LEU A 92 -18.10 3.09 13.40
C LEU A 92 -17.59 2.01 14.37
N SER A 93 -18.49 1.17 14.83
CA SER A 93 -18.12 -0.03 15.59
C SER A 93 -17.39 -1.04 14.69
N ASN A 94 -16.65 -1.98 15.30
CA ASN A 94 -15.96 -3.03 14.53
C ASN A 94 -16.91 -3.87 13.67
N ALA A 95 -18.18 -4.03 14.08
CA ALA A 95 -19.21 -4.74 13.32
C ALA A 95 -19.68 -3.98 12.07
N GLN A 96 -19.61 -2.65 12.08
CA GLN A 96 -20.02 -1.79 10.97
C GLN A 96 -18.89 -1.53 9.97
N LEU A 97 -17.64 -1.66 10.41
CA LEU A 97 -16.47 -1.46 9.55
C LEU A 97 -16.39 -2.55 8.47
N PRO A 98 -15.86 -2.25 7.28
CA PRO A 98 -15.70 -3.22 6.20
C PRO A 98 -14.90 -4.44 6.62
N LEU A 99 -15.29 -5.62 6.11
CA LEU A 99 -14.62 -6.88 6.32
C LEU A 99 -13.65 -7.15 5.15
N VAL A 100 -12.43 -7.55 5.46
CA VAL A 100 -11.49 -8.06 4.47
C VAL A 100 -11.41 -9.57 4.59
N THR A 101 -11.67 -10.28 3.49
CA THR A 101 -11.53 -11.72 3.38
C THR A 101 -10.43 -12.06 2.39
N ILE A 102 -9.53 -12.93 2.78
CA ILE A 102 -8.44 -13.46 1.97
C ILE A 102 -8.77 -14.90 1.60
N ILE A 103 -8.63 -15.26 0.32
CA ILE A 103 -8.79 -16.64 -0.15
C ILE A 103 -7.44 -17.08 -0.69
N ASP A 104 -6.86 -18.13 -0.12
CA ASP A 104 -5.59 -18.69 -0.56
C ASP A 104 -5.73 -19.51 -1.87
N PRO A 105 -4.62 -19.90 -2.53
CA PRO A 105 -4.68 -20.69 -3.76
C PRO A 105 -5.35 -22.06 -3.62
N ALA A 106 -5.50 -22.57 -2.38
CA ALA A 106 -6.24 -23.82 -2.10
C ALA A 106 -7.73 -23.58 -1.79
N GLY A 107 -8.20 -22.33 -1.88
CA GLY A 107 -9.60 -21.96 -1.62
C GLY A 107 -9.95 -21.75 -0.14
N ARG A 108 -8.97 -21.83 0.78
CA ARG A 108 -9.20 -21.55 2.20
C ARG A 108 -9.45 -20.06 2.42
N ARG A 109 -10.50 -19.75 3.17
CA ARG A 109 -10.90 -18.38 3.51
C ARG A 109 -10.40 -17.99 4.90
N THR A 110 -9.84 -16.80 5.00
CA THR A 110 -9.45 -16.14 6.26
C THR A 110 -10.02 -14.74 6.25
N SER A 111 -10.79 -14.38 7.27
CA SER A 111 -11.25 -13.00 7.46
C SER A 111 -10.34 -12.29 8.45
N LEU A 112 -9.97 -11.06 8.16
CA LEU A 112 -9.20 -10.22 9.10
C LEU A 112 -10.08 -9.92 10.32
N VAL A 113 -9.51 -10.11 11.50
CA VAL A 113 -10.14 -9.72 12.76
C VAL A 113 -9.77 -8.27 13.03
N ILE A 114 -10.78 -7.41 13.25
CA ILE A 114 -10.57 -6.02 13.67
C ILE A 114 -10.32 -6.04 15.17
N ASP A 115 -9.07 -5.98 15.58
CA ASP A 115 -8.62 -6.12 16.98
C ASP A 115 -7.77 -4.93 17.48
N GLU A 116 -7.53 -3.93 16.61
CA GLU A 116 -6.79 -2.74 16.99
C GLU A 116 -7.44 -1.45 16.43
N ARG A 117 -7.03 -0.30 16.97
CA ARG A 117 -7.27 1.05 16.45
C ARG A 117 -6.02 1.89 16.69
N THR A 118 -4.91 1.46 16.06
CA THR A 118 -3.60 2.09 16.25
C THR A 118 -3.44 3.28 15.32
N PRO A 119 -3.23 4.50 15.84
CA PRO A 119 -3.00 5.67 15.01
C PRO A 119 -1.74 5.53 14.15
N PHE A 120 -1.85 5.96 12.91
CA PHE A 120 -0.75 6.04 11.96
C PHE A 120 -0.88 7.31 11.12
N TYR A 121 0.13 8.14 11.13
CA TYR A 121 0.22 9.30 10.25
C TYR A 121 1.10 8.97 9.06
N GLU A 122 0.56 9.09 7.85
CA GLU A 122 1.28 8.90 6.61
C GLU A 122 1.77 10.27 6.09
N PRO A 123 3.10 10.54 6.14
CA PRO A 123 3.64 11.88 5.87
C PRO A 123 3.49 12.32 4.42
N TYR A 124 3.54 11.39 3.46
CA TYR A 124 3.48 11.71 2.05
C TYR A 124 2.10 12.25 1.62
N SER A 125 1.03 11.56 2.02
CA SER A 125 -0.33 12.00 1.76
C SER A 125 -0.86 12.96 2.83
N GLN A 126 -0.09 13.21 3.88
CA GLN A 126 -0.47 14.02 5.07
C GLN A 126 -1.81 13.54 5.66
N THR A 127 -2.01 12.23 5.71
CA THR A 127 -3.26 11.63 6.13
C THR A 127 -3.08 10.81 7.40
N ALA A 128 -3.98 11.05 8.37
CA ALA A 128 -4.07 10.23 9.58
C ALA A 128 -4.96 9.01 9.31
N TYR A 129 -4.46 7.84 9.67
CA TYR A 129 -5.14 6.55 9.56
C TYR A 129 -5.23 5.86 10.91
N LEU A 130 -6.12 4.87 11.00
CA LEU A 130 -6.14 3.86 12.05
C LEU A 130 -5.87 2.49 11.42
N TYR A 131 -4.86 1.77 11.90
CA TYR A 131 -4.76 0.34 11.69
C TYR A 131 -5.88 -0.35 12.45
N LEU A 132 -6.58 -1.23 11.76
CA LEU A 132 -7.68 -2.02 12.31
C LEU A 132 -7.33 -3.49 12.47
N ALA A 133 -6.45 -3.98 11.59
CA ALA A 133 -6.01 -5.36 11.58
C ALA A 133 -4.67 -5.48 10.86
N ARG A 134 -3.83 -6.41 11.32
CA ARG A 134 -2.62 -6.85 10.63
C ARG A 134 -2.60 -8.38 10.60
N TRP A 135 -2.29 -8.93 9.44
CA TRP A 135 -2.25 -10.38 9.25
C TRP A 135 -1.05 -10.75 8.39
N GLU A 136 -0.32 -11.75 8.84
CA GLU A 136 0.88 -12.26 8.18
C GLU A 136 0.81 -13.79 8.06
N THR A 137 1.32 -14.32 6.97
CA THR A 137 1.49 -15.77 6.80
C THR A 137 2.64 -16.09 5.84
N THR A 138 3.16 -17.30 5.94
CA THR A 138 4.01 -17.86 4.89
C THR A 138 3.14 -18.31 3.72
N ALA A 139 3.38 -17.73 2.56
CA ALA A 139 2.56 -17.94 1.38
C ALA A 139 2.78 -19.31 0.74
N ARG A 140 1.71 -19.83 0.14
CA ARG A 140 1.74 -20.88 -0.86
C ARG A 140 1.97 -20.27 -2.24
N ASN A 141 2.51 -21.07 -3.17
CA ASN A 141 2.60 -20.63 -4.57
C ASN A 141 1.22 -20.48 -5.19
N GLY A 142 0.99 -19.35 -5.86
CA GLY A 142 -0.25 -19.09 -6.58
C GLY A 142 -0.82 -17.71 -6.31
N THR A 143 -2.09 -17.53 -6.68
CA THR A 143 -2.80 -16.26 -6.58
C THR A 143 -3.75 -16.27 -5.38
N TYR A 144 -3.55 -15.34 -4.48
CA TYR A 144 -4.49 -15.02 -3.40
C TYR A 144 -5.55 -14.05 -3.93
N GLN A 145 -6.75 -14.16 -3.38
CA GLN A 145 -7.83 -13.23 -3.65
C GLN A 145 -8.09 -12.42 -2.38
N VAL A 146 -8.23 -11.12 -2.54
CA VAL A 146 -8.55 -10.19 -1.44
C VAL A 146 -9.90 -9.54 -1.75
N ILE A 147 -10.84 -9.63 -0.81
CA ILE A 147 -12.20 -9.12 -0.97
C ILE A 147 -12.49 -8.17 0.18
N VAL A 148 -12.87 -6.95 -0.15
CA VAL A 148 -13.38 -5.94 0.80
C VAL A 148 -14.91 -5.91 0.69
N THR A 149 -15.60 -6.19 1.80
CA THR A 149 -17.07 -6.23 1.87
C THR A 149 -17.57 -5.13 2.80
N GLY A 150 -18.49 -4.30 2.31
CA GLY A 150 -19.17 -3.31 3.12
C GLY A 150 -20.23 -3.96 4.03
N ARG A 151 -20.33 -3.48 5.27
CA ARG A 151 -21.23 -4.02 6.31
C ARG A 151 -22.17 -2.98 6.92
N ASP A 152 -22.08 -1.74 6.48
CA ASP A 152 -22.90 -0.63 6.96
C ASP A 152 -23.36 0.21 5.77
N ASN A 153 -24.46 0.93 5.89
CA ASN A 153 -24.98 1.83 4.85
C ASN A 153 -24.06 3.04 4.61
N THR A 154 -23.20 3.36 5.56
CA THR A 154 -22.19 4.40 5.43
C THR A 154 -21.13 3.98 4.40
N LYS A 155 -20.82 4.88 3.48
CA LYS A 155 -19.66 4.68 2.58
C LYS A 155 -18.36 4.80 3.38
N VAL A 156 -17.62 3.71 3.48
CA VAL A 156 -16.35 3.68 4.21
C VAL A 156 -15.19 3.54 3.24
N PRO A 157 -14.34 4.57 3.10
CA PRO A 157 -13.05 4.45 2.45
C PRO A 157 -12.11 3.61 3.33
N VAL A 158 -11.46 2.61 2.72
CA VAL A 158 -10.45 1.78 3.38
C VAL A 158 -9.19 1.72 2.55
N VAL A 159 -8.09 1.41 3.20
CA VAL A 159 -6.82 1.02 2.57
C VAL A 159 -6.50 -0.40 3.01
N VAL A 160 -6.29 -1.28 2.04
CA VAL A 160 -5.69 -2.59 2.29
C VAL A 160 -4.21 -2.49 1.93
N GLY A 161 -3.35 -2.49 2.94
CA GLY A 161 -1.91 -2.61 2.76
C GLY A 161 -1.57 -4.04 2.34
N VAL A 162 -0.75 -4.20 1.30
CA VAL A 162 -0.24 -5.51 0.85
C VAL A 162 1.26 -5.41 0.74
N GLY A 163 1.98 -6.39 1.27
CA GLY A 163 3.43 -6.49 1.16
C GLY A 163 4.20 -5.51 2.05
N TYR A 164 5.53 -5.50 1.87
CA TYR A 164 6.45 -4.80 2.78
C TYR A 164 7.71 -4.25 2.11
N ARG A 165 7.94 -4.57 0.83
CA ARG A 165 9.12 -4.12 0.08
C ARG A 165 8.80 -2.85 -0.70
N GLU A 166 9.45 -1.76 -0.36
CA GLU A 166 9.27 -0.45 -0.97
C GLU A 166 10.08 -0.32 -2.28
N VAL A 167 9.63 -1.05 -3.30
CA VAL A 167 10.19 -1.00 -4.66
C VAL A 167 9.04 -0.93 -5.67
N PRO A 168 9.27 -0.43 -6.89
CA PRO A 168 8.24 -0.43 -7.93
C PRO A 168 7.72 -1.85 -8.21
N GLY A 169 6.41 -1.99 -8.31
CA GLY A 169 5.73 -3.25 -8.59
C GLY A 169 4.86 -3.20 -9.83
N GLU A 170 4.62 -4.37 -10.42
CA GLU A 170 3.74 -4.52 -11.57
C GLU A 170 2.30 -4.79 -11.11
N VAL A 171 1.36 -4.06 -11.71
CA VAL A 171 -0.08 -4.26 -11.55
C VAL A 171 -0.67 -4.56 -12.93
N ARG A 172 -1.48 -5.60 -13.04
CA ARG A 172 -2.20 -6.00 -14.27
C ARG A 172 -3.70 -5.98 -14.04
N ASP A 173 -4.45 -5.55 -15.01
CA ASP A 173 -5.90 -5.63 -15.06
C ASP A 173 -6.42 -7.04 -15.36
#